data_b088bd300aaed573f3b8431502bd5a13
#
_entry.id   b088bd300aaed573f3b8431502bd5a13
#
_cell.length_a   1.000
_cell.length_b   1.000
_cell.length_c   1.000
_cell.angle_alpha   90.00
_cell.angle_beta   90.00
_cell.angle_gamma   90.00
#
_symmetry.space_group_name_H-M   'P 1'
#
loop_
_entity.id
_entity.type
_entity.pdbx_description
1 polymer ?
#
loop_
_entity_poly.entity_id
_entity_poly.type
_entity_poly.pdbx_seq_one_letter_code
_entity_poly.pdbx_strand_id
1 'polypeptide(L)'
;MLDVAAEKNRTLQEKGYGMKQAQAKHKLCRRLGYCIWNMPKCPSVKRPYAAGLQGKNGKKKKLSTYGVMMQEKQKLKAHYALTETQLRNIFLVAKRKEGRSNEILMQHIELRLDATVFHSGFAPTIFAAKQFISHRHILVDGKIVDRPFYRLKPGQVITINAEKSAAIAEIARGVNSTVPPYYESDKENLKVTLVRVPMIEEIPVQVEAMRVVEYYAR
;
A
#
# COMPACT_ATOMS: atom_id res chain seq x y z
N MET A 1 -13.79 -34.24 -0.75
CA MET A 1 -13.36 -33.31 -1.81
C MET A 1 -13.15 -31.86 -1.35
N LEU A 2 -13.50 -31.50 -0.11
CA LEU A 2 -13.32 -30.14 0.43
C LEU A 2 -11.93 -29.91 1.08
N ASP A 3 -11.22 -30.94 1.49
CA ASP A 3 -9.93 -30.82 2.17
C ASP A 3 -8.73 -30.49 1.26
N VAL A 4 -8.76 -30.92 0.02
CA VAL A 4 -7.65 -30.70 -0.95
C VAL A 4 -7.53 -29.24 -1.35
N ALA A 5 -8.63 -28.49 -1.33
CA ALA A 5 -8.62 -27.06 -1.62
C ALA A 5 -8.06 -26.22 -0.46
N ALA A 6 -8.28 -26.67 0.78
CA ALA A 6 -7.75 -26.03 1.99
C ALA A 6 -6.23 -26.24 2.13
N GLU A 7 -5.76 -27.42 1.77
CA GLU A 7 -4.34 -27.76 1.80
C GLU A 7 -3.52 -27.05 0.71
N LYS A 8 -4.06 -26.91 -0.52
CA LYS A 8 -3.45 -26.08 -1.56
C LYS A 8 -3.39 -24.59 -1.20
N ASN A 9 -4.33 -24.08 -0.42
CA ASN A 9 -4.27 -22.71 0.08
C ASN A 9 -3.23 -22.54 1.20
N ARG A 10 -2.95 -23.55 2.02
CA ARG A 10 -1.88 -23.53 3.03
C ARG A 10 -0.50 -23.52 2.38
N THR A 11 -0.25 -24.34 1.40
CA THR A 11 1.06 -24.46 0.73
C THR A 11 1.43 -23.21 -0.11
N LEU A 12 0.45 -22.43 -0.54
CA LEU A 12 0.69 -21.11 -1.18
C LEU A 12 1.01 -19.99 -0.18
N GLN A 13 0.69 -20.18 1.10
CA GLN A 13 0.99 -19.22 2.17
C GLN A 13 2.41 -19.35 2.73
N GLU A 14 3.05 -20.51 2.58
CA GLU A 14 4.38 -20.79 3.16
C GLU A 14 5.57 -20.47 2.26
N LYS A 15 5.34 -20.16 0.97
CA LYS A 15 6.43 -19.70 0.08
C LYS A 15 6.78 -18.26 0.40
N GLY A 16 7.83 -18.14 1.18
CA GLY A 16 8.46 -16.97 1.74
C GLY A 16 8.24 -15.67 0.97
N TYR A 17 7.68 -14.68 1.65
CA TYR A 17 7.57 -13.30 1.21
C TYR A 17 8.94 -12.60 1.19
N GLY A 18 9.88 -13.16 0.43
CA GLY A 18 11.07 -12.44 0.06
C GLY A 18 10.66 -11.28 -0.85
N MET A 19 10.66 -10.05 -0.33
CA MET A 19 10.54 -8.87 -1.17
C MET A 19 11.73 -8.81 -2.11
N LYS A 20 11.60 -9.38 -3.31
CA LYS A 20 12.55 -9.16 -4.40
C LYS A 20 12.41 -7.72 -4.89
N GLN A 21 12.93 -6.77 -4.13
CA GLN A 21 13.07 -5.39 -4.55
C GLN A 21 14.44 -5.18 -5.20
N ALA A 22 14.62 -5.75 -6.37
CA ALA A 22 15.77 -5.44 -7.20
C ALA A 22 15.67 -4.10 -7.94
N GLN A 23 14.55 -3.39 -7.84
CA GLN A 23 14.35 -2.13 -8.58
C GLN A 23 14.54 -0.91 -7.67
N ALA A 24 15.31 0.07 -8.14
CA ALA A 24 15.45 1.35 -7.47
C ALA A 24 14.08 2.03 -7.35
N LYS A 25 13.65 2.32 -6.11
CA LYS A 25 12.32 2.83 -5.74
C LYS A 25 11.86 4.00 -6.61
N HIS A 26 12.74 4.95 -6.87
CA HIS A 26 12.41 6.19 -7.57
C HIS A 26 12.52 6.15 -9.11
N LYS A 27 12.85 5.00 -9.72
CA LYS A 27 12.83 4.88 -11.19
C LYS A 27 11.43 5.13 -11.77
N LEU A 28 10.39 4.65 -11.07
CA LEU A 28 9.01 4.87 -11.49
C LEU A 28 8.61 6.34 -11.30
N CYS A 29 8.94 6.95 -10.17
CA CYS A 29 8.71 8.39 -9.95
C CYS A 29 9.32 9.24 -11.05
N ARG A 30 10.57 8.98 -11.43
CA ARG A 30 11.23 9.69 -12.54
C ARG A 30 10.55 9.46 -13.90
N ARG A 31 10.05 8.26 -14.17
CA ARG A 31 9.29 7.97 -15.41
C ARG A 31 7.98 8.73 -15.47
N LEU A 32 7.30 8.88 -14.33
CA LEU A 32 6.03 9.62 -14.21
C LEU A 32 6.22 11.14 -14.20
N GLY A 33 7.39 11.61 -13.76
CA GLY A 33 7.69 13.03 -13.59
C GLY A 33 7.31 13.62 -12.24
N TYR A 34 6.75 12.82 -11.32
CA TYR A 34 6.39 13.23 -9.96
C TYR A 34 6.65 12.11 -8.95
N CYS A 35 6.65 12.45 -7.67
CA CYS A 35 6.86 11.48 -6.61
C CYS A 35 5.55 10.77 -6.22
N ILE A 36 5.52 9.44 -6.29
CA ILE A 36 4.35 8.63 -5.91
C ILE A 36 4.06 8.72 -4.41
N TRP A 37 5.10 8.88 -3.58
CA TRP A 37 5.00 8.93 -2.12
C TRP A 37 5.08 10.35 -1.54
N ASN A 38 5.01 11.36 -2.38
CA ASN A 38 5.07 12.77 -2.00
C ASN A 38 6.30 13.16 -1.14
N MET A 39 7.43 12.49 -1.37
CA MET A 39 8.67 12.73 -0.63
C MET A 39 9.42 13.94 -1.18
N PRO A 40 9.78 14.95 -0.35
CA PRO A 40 10.43 16.19 -0.82
C PRO A 40 11.82 15.94 -1.42
N LYS A 41 12.55 14.95 -0.93
CA LYS A 41 13.89 14.56 -1.43
C LYS A 41 13.85 13.56 -2.59
N CYS A 42 12.69 13.38 -3.24
CA CYS A 42 12.61 12.45 -4.37
C CYS A 42 13.41 12.93 -5.57
N PRO A 43 14.21 12.06 -6.23
CA PRO A 43 14.95 12.43 -7.43
C PRO A 43 14.09 12.93 -8.60
N SER A 44 12.79 12.63 -8.65
CA SER A 44 11.87 13.13 -9.68
C SER A 44 11.65 14.64 -9.59
N VAL A 45 11.84 15.27 -8.43
CA VAL A 45 11.74 16.74 -8.26
C VAL A 45 12.82 17.44 -9.07
N LYS A 46 14.09 16.97 -8.98
CA LYS A 46 15.21 17.55 -9.71
C LYS A 46 15.34 17.02 -11.14
N ARG A 47 14.89 15.80 -11.41
CA ARG A 47 15.06 15.09 -12.69
C ARG A 47 13.75 14.41 -13.13
N PRO A 48 12.77 15.19 -13.64
CA PRO A 48 11.43 14.68 -13.99
C PRO A 48 11.40 13.94 -15.34
N TYR A 49 12.44 13.14 -15.61
CA TYR A 49 12.58 12.34 -16.80
C TYR A 49 13.05 10.92 -16.47
N ALA A 50 12.82 9.97 -17.36
CA ALA A 50 13.14 8.57 -17.15
C ALA A 50 14.63 8.36 -16.82
N ALA A 51 14.94 7.32 -16.09
CA ALA A 51 16.31 6.94 -15.80
C ALA A 51 16.94 6.25 -17.03
N GLY A 52 18.25 6.44 -17.21
CA GLY A 52 19.05 5.87 -18.30
C GLY A 52 19.65 6.92 -19.23
N LEU A 53 20.51 6.49 -20.13
CA LEU A 53 21.23 7.36 -21.07
C LEU A 53 20.30 8.21 -21.95
N GLN A 54 19.22 7.62 -22.44
CA GLN A 54 18.22 8.30 -23.29
C GLN A 54 17.13 9.03 -22.50
N GLY A 55 17.16 8.99 -21.17
CA GLY A 55 16.08 9.52 -20.35
C GLY A 55 15.86 11.02 -20.53
N LYS A 56 16.92 11.82 -20.63
CA LYS A 56 16.88 13.27 -20.81
C LYS A 56 16.50 13.65 -22.25
N ASN A 57 17.08 12.97 -23.22
CA ASN A 57 16.98 13.29 -24.64
C ASN A 57 15.88 12.49 -25.36
N GLY A 58 15.28 11.51 -24.69
CA GLY A 58 14.23 10.68 -25.26
C GLY A 58 12.92 11.44 -25.46
N LYS A 59 12.37 11.40 -26.67
CA LYS A 59 11.04 11.93 -26.94
C LYS A 59 10.00 11.15 -26.14
N LYS A 60 9.14 11.84 -25.38
CA LYS A 60 7.97 11.22 -24.73
C LYS A 60 7.01 10.72 -25.79
N LYS A 61 6.93 9.41 -25.98
CA LYS A 61 5.93 8.79 -26.86
C LYS A 61 4.54 8.92 -26.25
N LYS A 62 3.53 9.22 -27.06
CA LYS A 62 2.12 9.17 -26.66
C LYS A 62 1.82 7.72 -26.23
N LEU A 63 1.26 7.56 -25.05
CA LEU A 63 0.89 6.23 -24.54
C LEU A 63 -0.39 5.75 -25.26
N SER A 64 -0.42 4.48 -25.62
CA SER A 64 -1.65 3.81 -26.04
C SER A 64 -2.61 3.68 -24.84
N THR A 65 -3.88 3.41 -25.10
CA THR A 65 -4.89 3.15 -24.04
C THR A 65 -4.42 2.06 -23.07
N TYR A 66 -3.88 0.96 -23.59
CA TYR A 66 -3.27 -0.09 -22.78
C TYR A 66 -2.09 0.40 -21.94
N GLY A 67 -1.23 1.23 -22.54
CA GLY A 67 -0.08 1.81 -21.83
C GLY A 67 -0.51 2.69 -20.65
N VAL A 68 -1.59 3.46 -20.80
CA VAL A 68 -2.16 4.28 -19.72
C VAL A 68 -2.71 3.39 -18.59
N MET A 69 -3.52 2.38 -18.91
CA MET A 69 -4.06 1.44 -17.92
C MET A 69 -2.94 0.71 -17.16
N MET A 70 -1.92 0.24 -17.89
CA MET A 70 -0.75 -0.39 -17.27
C MET A 70 0.01 0.58 -16.36
N GLN A 71 0.12 1.84 -16.74
CA GLN A 71 0.79 2.87 -15.92
C GLN A 71 0.03 3.11 -14.62
N GLU A 72 -1.30 3.24 -14.64
CA GLU A 72 -2.12 3.39 -13.44
C GLU A 72 -2.00 2.18 -12.51
N LYS A 73 -2.03 0.97 -13.07
CA LYS A 73 -1.78 -0.25 -12.30
C LYS A 73 -0.40 -0.22 -11.63
N GLN A 74 0.66 0.20 -12.33
CA GLN A 74 2.01 0.27 -11.76
C GLN A 74 2.13 1.34 -10.69
N LYS A 75 1.43 2.47 -10.81
CA LYS A 75 1.33 3.52 -9.77
C LYS A 75 0.75 2.94 -8.48
N LEU A 76 -0.43 2.30 -8.59
CA LEU A 76 -1.12 1.70 -7.45
C LEU A 76 -0.24 0.64 -6.77
N LYS A 77 0.33 -0.25 -7.57
CA LYS A 77 1.23 -1.30 -7.10
C LYS A 77 2.46 -0.74 -6.38
N ALA A 78 3.06 0.33 -6.90
CA ALA A 78 4.22 0.95 -6.29
C ALA A 78 3.88 1.70 -5.00
N HIS A 79 2.76 2.44 -4.98
CA HIS A 79 2.34 3.21 -3.81
C HIS A 79 2.22 2.32 -2.57
N TYR A 80 1.50 1.20 -2.67
CA TYR A 80 1.30 0.25 -1.57
C TYR A 80 2.35 -0.86 -1.50
N ALA A 81 3.40 -0.78 -2.34
CA ALA A 81 4.44 -1.81 -2.45
C ALA A 81 3.85 -3.24 -2.57
N LEU A 82 2.88 -3.41 -3.49
CA LEU A 82 2.21 -4.67 -3.76
C LEU A 82 3.00 -5.53 -4.75
N THR A 83 2.89 -6.84 -4.63
CA THR A 83 3.27 -7.76 -5.71
C THR A 83 2.14 -7.86 -6.74
N GLU A 84 2.44 -8.30 -7.94
CA GLU A 84 1.44 -8.48 -8.99
C GLU A 84 0.37 -9.50 -8.59
N THR A 85 0.80 -10.59 -7.98
CA THR A 85 -0.11 -11.64 -7.49
C THR A 85 -1.07 -11.12 -6.42
N GLN A 86 -0.57 -10.29 -5.50
CA GLN A 86 -1.42 -9.69 -4.46
C GLN A 86 -2.49 -8.76 -5.05
N LEU A 87 -2.09 -7.87 -5.96
CA LEU A 87 -3.03 -6.94 -6.59
C LEU A 87 -4.08 -7.69 -7.41
N ARG A 88 -3.66 -8.71 -8.16
CA ARG A 88 -4.57 -9.59 -8.92
C ARG A 88 -5.56 -10.31 -8.01
N ASN A 89 -5.09 -10.86 -6.88
CA ASN A 89 -5.97 -11.54 -5.93
C ASN A 89 -6.99 -10.58 -5.30
N ILE A 90 -6.59 -9.34 -4.97
CA ILE A 90 -7.50 -8.31 -4.47
C ILE A 90 -8.54 -7.97 -5.53
N PHE A 91 -8.13 -7.82 -6.80
CA PHE A 91 -9.06 -7.58 -7.91
C PHE A 91 -10.07 -8.73 -8.06
N LEU A 92 -9.63 -9.99 -8.00
CA LEU A 92 -10.54 -11.14 -8.10
C LEU A 92 -11.57 -11.17 -6.96
N VAL A 93 -11.18 -10.77 -5.76
CA VAL A 93 -12.11 -10.61 -4.63
C VAL A 93 -13.08 -9.45 -4.88
N ALA A 94 -12.58 -8.31 -5.37
CA ALA A 94 -13.42 -7.15 -5.67
C ALA A 94 -14.45 -7.44 -6.78
N LYS A 95 -14.06 -8.22 -7.80
CA LYS A 95 -14.95 -8.62 -8.90
C LYS A 95 -16.13 -9.51 -8.45
N ARG A 96 -15.94 -10.29 -7.37
CA ARG A 96 -16.95 -11.22 -6.85
C ARG A 96 -17.96 -10.57 -5.92
N LYS A 97 -17.64 -9.39 -5.39
CA LYS A 97 -18.52 -8.65 -4.47
C LYS A 97 -19.50 -7.79 -5.23
N GLU A 98 -20.69 -7.63 -4.69
CA GLU A 98 -21.70 -6.70 -5.17
C GLU A 98 -21.22 -5.26 -4.98
N GLY A 99 -21.45 -4.41 -5.97
CA GLY A 99 -21.08 -3.00 -5.98
C GLY A 99 -20.02 -2.64 -7.04
N ARG A 100 -19.49 -1.43 -6.96
CA ARG A 100 -18.50 -0.93 -7.91
C ARG A 100 -17.12 -1.54 -7.64
N SER A 101 -16.63 -2.35 -8.54
CA SER A 101 -15.35 -3.07 -8.38
C SER A 101 -14.15 -2.14 -8.13
N ASN A 102 -14.16 -0.91 -8.65
CA ASN A 102 -13.12 0.09 -8.41
C ASN A 102 -13.10 0.58 -6.95
N GLU A 103 -14.26 0.83 -6.36
CA GLU A 103 -14.39 1.24 -4.96
C GLU A 103 -13.98 0.10 -4.03
N ILE A 104 -14.50 -1.09 -4.27
CA ILE A 104 -14.19 -2.29 -3.49
C ILE A 104 -12.69 -2.61 -3.55
N LEU A 105 -12.07 -2.49 -4.74
CA LEU A 105 -10.63 -2.68 -4.92
C LEU A 105 -9.83 -1.74 -4.01
N MET A 106 -10.14 -0.44 -4.04
CA MET A 106 -9.43 0.57 -3.25
C MET A 106 -9.65 0.38 -1.75
N GLN A 107 -10.89 0.09 -1.33
CA GLN A 107 -11.23 -0.24 0.06
C GLN A 107 -10.42 -1.45 0.56
N HIS A 108 -10.34 -2.52 -0.24
CA HIS A 108 -9.59 -3.71 0.13
C HIS A 108 -8.08 -3.49 0.26
N ILE A 109 -7.54 -2.56 -0.51
CA ILE A 109 -6.13 -2.17 -0.41
C ILE A 109 -5.90 -1.32 0.84
N GLU A 110 -6.81 -0.38 1.12
CA GLU A 110 -6.68 0.56 2.24
C GLU A 110 -6.91 -0.11 3.60
N LEU A 111 -7.80 -1.10 3.67
CA LEU A 111 -8.07 -1.88 4.88
C LEU A 111 -6.93 -2.84 5.29
N ARG A 112 -5.78 -2.79 4.63
CA ARG A 112 -4.61 -3.60 5.00
C ARG A 112 -3.85 -2.91 6.13
N LEU A 113 -3.32 -3.73 7.03
CA LEU A 113 -2.57 -3.25 8.20
C LEU A 113 -1.37 -2.37 7.81
N ASP A 114 -0.65 -2.72 6.72
CA ASP A 114 0.49 -1.92 6.25
C ASP A 114 0.07 -0.54 5.73
N ALA A 115 -1.07 -0.45 5.01
CA ALA A 115 -1.63 0.80 4.54
C ALA A 115 -2.08 1.68 5.73
N THR A 116 -2.79 1.09 6.70
CA THR A 116 -3.25 1.79 7.90
C THR A 116 -2.08 2.35 8.71
N VAL A 117 -1.06 1.53 9.01
CA VAL A 117 0.13 1.97 9.76
C VAL A 117 0.88 3.11 9.03
N PHE A 118 0.87 3.11 7.70
CA PHE A 118 1.48 4.18 6.91
C PHE A 118 0.63 5.45 6.92
N HIS A 119 -0.67 5.37 6.62
CA HIS A 119 -1.54 6.54 6.51
C HIS A 119 -1.91 7.14 7.87
N SER A 120 -1.87 6.37 8.94
CA SER A 120 -2.02 6.88 10.31
C SER A 120 -0.80 7.66 10.81
N GLY A 121 0.32 7.61 10.09
CA GLY A 121 1.55 8.31 10.48
C GLY A 121 2.43 7.56 11.48
N PHE A 122 2.18 6.28 11.73
CA PHE A 122 3.04 5.45 12.57
C PHE A 122 4.35 5.06 11.88
N ALA A 123 4.37 5.12 10.56
CA ALA A 123 5.58 4.84 9.79
C ALA A 123 5.82 5.91 8.72
N PRO A 124 7.08 6.33 8.50
CA PRO A 124 7.42 7.35 7.50
C PRO A 124 7.26 6.88 6.05
N THR A 125 7.21 5.58 5.83
CA THR A 125 7.04 4.98 4.49
C THR A 125 6.29 3.66 4.58
N ILE A 126 5.61 3.29 3.50
CA ILE A 126 4.93 1.98 3.38
C ILE A 126 5.89 0.79 3.58
N PHE A 127 7.18 0.96 3.25
CA PHE A 127 8.20 -0.07 3.45
C PHE A 127 8.56 -0.21 4.93
N ALA A 128 8.68 0.91 5.64
CA ALA A 128 8.89 0.91 7.09
C ALA A 128 7.68 0.30 7.81
N ALA A 129 6.45 0.64 7.40
CA ALA A 129 5.24 0.03 7.92
C ALA A 129 5.27 -1.51 7.83
N LYS A 130 5.60 -2.04 6.65
CA LYS A 130 5.74 -3.49 6.45
C LYS A 130 6.81 -4.11 7.35
N GLN A 131 7.94 -3.44 7.52
CA GLN A 131 9.02 -3.89 8.39
C GLN A 131 8.58 -3.92 9.85
N PHE A 132 7.94 -2.86 10.33
CA PHE A 132 7.46 -2.79 11.72
C PHE A 132 6.47 -3.90 12.04
N ILE A 133 5.55 -4.20 11.12
CA ILE A 133 4.60 -5.31 11.28
C ILE A 133 5.33 -6.66 11.29
N SER A 134 6.20 -6.92 10.30
CA SER A 134 6.91 -8.20 10.19
C SER A 134 7.85 -8.46 11.37
N HIS A 135 8.36 -7.40 12.00
CA HIS A 135 9.19 -7.49 13.19
C HIS A 135 8.37 -7.52 14.50
N ARG A 136 7.02 -7.63 14.41
CA ARG A 136 6.13 -7.80 15.57
C ARG A 136 6.07 -6.59 16.50
N HIS A 137 6.25 -5.38 15.97
CA HIS A 137 6.15 -4.14 16.74
C HIS A 137 4.71 -3.58 16.80
N ILE A 138 3.80 -4.14 16.02
CA ILE A 138 2.41 -3.68 15.91
C ILE A 138 1.48 -4.70 16.53
N LEU A 139 0.53 -4.20 17.31
CA LEU A 139 -0.54 -4.96 17.93
C LEU A 139 -1.88 -4.53 17.30
N VAL A 140 -2.77 -5.49 17.11
CA VAL A 140 -4.18 -5.26 16.74
C VAL A 140 -5.05 -5.84 17.84
N ASP A 141 -5.88 -5.01 18.44
CA ASP A 141 -6.69 -5.38 19.61
C ASP A 141 -5.87 -6.08 20.71
N GLY A 142 -4.65 -5.57 20.99
CA GLY A 142 -3.73 -6.12 21.97
C GLY A 142 -3.00 -7.39 21.55
N LYS A 143 -3.24 -7.93 20.36
CA LYS A 143 -2.59 -9.15 19.85
C LYS A 143 -1.51 -8.82 18.82
N ILE A 144 -0.37 -9.50 18.90
CA ILE A 144 0.72 -9.35 17.93
C ILE A 144 0.26 -9.87 16.57
N VAL A 145 0.39 -9.04 15.54
CA VAL A 145 0.14 -9.40 14.14
C VAL A 145 1.42 -9.16 13.35
N ASP A 146 1.97 -10.21 12.74
CA ASP A 146 3.21 -10.16 11.95
C ASP A 146 2.98 -10.17 10.43
N ARG A 147 1.71 -10.15 10.01
CA ARG A 147 1.33 -10.20 8.59
C ARG A 147 0.95 -8.81 8.08
N PRO A 148 1.75 -8.16 7.22
CA PRO A 148 1.43 -6.83 6.66
C PRO A 148 0.10 -6.77 5.90
N PHE A 149 -0.35 -7.90 5.37
CA PHE A 149 -1.58 -8.02 4.59
C PHE A 149 -2.81 -8.37 5.44
N TYR A 150 -2.68 -8.36 6.75
CA TYR A 150 -3.83 -8.55 7.64
C TYR A 150 -4.89 -7.50 7.31
N ARG A 151 -6.13 -7.93 7.15
CA ARG A 151 -7.25 -7.05 6.81
C ARG A 151 -7.96 -6.62 8.08
N LEU A 152 -7.98 -5.32 8.27
CA LEU A 152 -8.67 -4.70 9.41
C LEU A 152 -10.18 -4.62 9.17
N LYS A 153 -10.91 -4.64 10.26
CA LYS A 153 -12.35 -4.37 10.31
C LYS A 153 -12.59 -3.03 11.02
N PRO A 154 -13.65 -2.30 10.67
CA PRO A 154 -14.06 -1.13 11.43
C PRO A 154 -14.19 -1.45 12.94
N GLY A 155 -13.76 -0.52 13.78
CA GLY A 155 -13.72 -0.67 15.23
C GLY A 155 -12.43 -1.30 15.78
N GLN A 156 -11.56 -1.87 14.96
CA GLN A 156 -10.30 -2.44 15.44
C GLN A 156 -9.28 -1.35 15.79
N VAL A 157 -8.54 -1.61 16.86
CA VAL A 157 -7.55 -0.72 17.44
C VAL A 157 -6.15 -1.24 17.15
N ILE A 158 -5.32 -0.35 16.59
CA ILE A 158 -3.92 -0.63 16.31
C ILE A 158 -3.07 0.13 17.30
N THR A 159 -2.12 -0.54 17.93
CA THR A 159 -1.17 0.07 18.87
C THR A 159 0.26 -0.36 18.55
N ILE A 160 1.22 0.48 18.94
CA ILE A 160 2.64 0.13 18.90
C ILE A 160 3.00 -0.53 20.23
N ASN A 161 3.74 -1.64 20.17
CA ASN A 161 4.28 -2.27 21.37
C ASN A 161 5.43 -1.42 21.92
N ALA A 162 5.11 -0.48 22.80
CA ALA A 162 6.07 0.49 23.34
C ALA A 162 7.20 -0.19 24.15
N GLU A 163 6.92 -1.28 24.86
CA GLU A 163 7.92 -1.99 25.68
C GLU A 163 9.09 -2.54 24.84
N LYS A 164 8.78 -3.06 23.64
CA LYS A 164 9.78 -3.65 22.74
C LYS A 164 10.25 -2.70 21.64
N SER A 165 9.70 -1.49 21.54
CA SER A 165 9.80 -0.66 20.34
C SER A 165 9.94 0.83 20.63
N ALA A 166 10.68 1.21 21.68
CA ALA A 166 10.87 2.61 22.06
C ALA A 166 11.32 3.51 20.89
N ALA A 167 12.30 3.06 20.10
CA ALA A 167 12.77 3.80 18.93
C ALA A 167 11.68 3.97 17.84
N ILE A 168 10.81 2.97 17.66
CA ILE A 168 9.69 3.06 16.70
C ILE A 168 8.62 4.01 17.22
N ALA A 169 8.38 4.02 18.52
CA ALA A 169 7.47 4.96 19.17
C ALA A 169 7.92 6.42 18.96
N GLU A 170 9.22 6.71 19.10
CA GLU A 170 9.78 8.02 18.79
C GLU A 170 9.62 8.40 17.32
N ILE A 171 9.92 7.47 16.41
CA ILE A 171 9.71 7.70 14.97
C ILE A 171 8.24 8.03 14.69
N ALA A 172 7.29 7.28 15.26
CA ALA A 172 5.86 7.49 15.06
C ALA A 172 5.39 8.87 15.57
N ARG A 173 5.90 9.34 16.72
CA ARG A 173 5.61 10.69 17.23
C ARG A 173 6.18 11.78 16.33
N GLY A 174 7.33 11.56 15.72
CA GLY A 174 8.01 12.51 14.83
C GLY A 174 7.45 12.59 13.40
N VAL A 175 6.60 11.67 12.98
CA VAL A 175 6.01 11.70 11.63
C VAL A 175 4.86 12.70 11.58
N ASN A 176 5.04 13.78 10.83
CA ASN A 176 3.98 14.73 10.52
C ASN A 176 3.27 14.30 9.23
N SER A 177 2.22 13.53 9.35
CA SER A 177 1.34 13.14 8.24
C SER A 177 -0.08 13.62 8.49
N THR A 178 -0.77 14.02 7.42
CA THR A 178 -2.21 14.26 7.47
C THR A 178 -2.92 12.92 7.56
N VAL A 179 -3.58 12.67 8.68
CA VAL A 179 -4.34 11.43 8.88
C VAL A 179 -5.67 11.55 8.17
N PRO A 180 -6.05 10.57 7.34
CA PRO A 180 -7.37 10.56 6.69
C PRO A 180 -8.53 10.46 7.70
N PRO A 181 -9.74 10.97 7.35
CA PRO A 181 -10.86 11.11 8.29
C PRO A 181 -11.49 9.80 8.73
N TYR A 182 -11.17 8.69 8.12
CA TYR A 182 -11.64 7.36 8.52
C TYR A 182 -10.75 6.68 9.58
N TYR A 183 -9.66 7.34 10.01
CA TYR A 183 -8.84 6.94 11.15
C TYR A 183 -8.94 7.96 12.28
N GLU A 184 -9.08 7.50 13.50
CA GLU A 184 -8.80 8.27 14.71
C GLU A 184 -7.40 7.92 15.22
N SER A 185 -6.50 8.88 15.20
CA SER A 185 -5.11 8.69 15.61
C SER A 185 -4.80 9.47 16.86
N ASP A 186 -4.44 8.77 17.92
CA ASP A 186 -3.88 9.32 19.15
C ASP A 186 -2.37 9.05 19.16
N LYS A 187 -1.60 10.09 18.85
CA LYS A 187 -0.14 9.98 18.76
C LYS A 187 0.54 9.90 20.11
N GLU A 188 -0.07 10.43 21.16
CA GLU A 188 0.49 10.38 22.52
C GLU A 188 0.44 8.94 23.04
N ASN A 189 -0.71 8.29 22.90
CA ASN A 189 -0.92 6.93 23.34
C ASN A 189 -0.52 5.88 22.25
N LEU A 190 0.00 6.33 21.11
CA LEU A 190 0.39 5.46 19.97
C LEU A 190 -0.73 4.50 19.56
N LYS A 191 -1.94 5.02 19.48
CA LYS A 191 -3.16 4.28 19.19
C LYS A 191 -3.85 4.82 17.95
N VAL A 192 -4.29 3.93 17.08
CA VAL A 192 -5.11 4.26 15.91
C VAL A 192 -6.31 3.35 15.86
N THR A 193 -7.49 3.93 15.66
CA THR A 193 -8.73 3.20 15.47
C THR A 193 -9.24 3.38 14.05
N LEU A 194 -9.60 2.30 13.39
CA LEU A 194 -10.31 2.36 12.12
C LEU A 194 -11.81 2.57 12.41
N VAL A 195 -12.31 3.78 12.17
CA VAL A 195 -13.71 4.14 12.49
C VAL A 195 -14.68 3.52 11.49
N ARG A 196 -14.39 3.66 10.20
CA ARG A 196 -15.26 3.21 9.12
C ARG A 196 -14.49 2.77 7.88
N VAL A 197 -15.18 2.13 6.95
CA VAL A 197 -14.61 1.80 5.64
C VAL A 197 -14.38 3.09 4.85
N PRO A 198 -13.20 3.31 4.25
CA PRO A 198 -12.88 4.51 3.49
C PRO A 198 -13.76 4.67 2.24
N MET A 199 -14.14 5.90 1.91
CA MET A 199 -14.68 6.26 0.61
C MET A 199 -13.53 6.47 -0.39
N ILE A 200 -13.77 6.26 -1.67
CA ILE A 200 -12.70 6.34 -2.69
C ILE A 200 -12.08 7.75 -2.76
N GLU A 201 -12.88 8.78 -2.53
CA GLU A 201 -12.49 10.20 -2.57
C GLU A 201 -11.56 10.61 -1.41
N GLU A 202 -11.64 9.88 -0.30
CA GLU A 202 -10.87 10.16 0.92
C GLU A 202 -9.48 9.51 0.91
N ILE A 203 -9.27 8.56 0.01
CA ILE A 203 -8.01 7.82 -0.06
C ILE A 203 -6.93 8.73 -0.66
N PRO A 204 -5.81 8.97 0.07
CA PRO A 204 -4.79 9.95 -0.33
C PRO A 204 -3.88 9.45 -1.44
N VAL A 205 -4.44 8.84 -2.50
CA VAL A 205 -3.69 8.24 -3.61
C VAL A 205 -4.20 8.73 -4.95
N GLN A 206 -3.32 9.34 -5.73
CA GLN A 206 -3.63 9.86 -7.06
C GLN A 206 -3.56 8.74 -8.12
N VAL A 207 -4.55 7.84 -8.11
CA VAL A 207 -4.65 6.73 -9.07
C VAL A 207 -6.08 6.63 -9.60
N GLU A 208 -6.22 6.49 -10.91
CA GLU A 208 -7.51 6.21 -11.55
C GLU A 208 -7.85 4.72 -11.39
N ALA A 209 -8.56 4.37 -10.31
CA ALA A 209 -8.91 2.98 -9.98
C ALA A 209 -9.71 2.28 -11.09
N MET A 210 -10.54 3.01 -11.84
CA MET A 210 -11.30 2.48 -12.97
C MET A 210 -10.36 1.88 -14.03
N ARG A 211 -9.28 2.56 -14.38
CA ARG A 211 -8.31 2.06 -15.38
C ARG A 211 -7.58 0.80 -14.91
N VAL A 212 -7.40 0.65 -13.59
CA VAL A 212 -6.82 -0.58 -13.02
C VAL A 212 -7.77 -1.74 -13.18
N VAL A 213 -9.07 -1.53 -12.96
CA VAL A 213 -10.12 -2.53 -13.17
C VAL A 213 -10.20 -2.92 -14.64
N GLU A 214 -10.22 -1.94 -15.56
CA GLU A 214 -10.22 -2.18 -17.02
C GLU A 214 -9.01 -3.00 -17.48
N TYR A 215 -7.84 -2.75 -16.89
CA TYR A 215 -6.62 -3.51 -17.19
C TYR A 215 -6.78 -5.00 -16.90
N TYR A 216 -7.42 -5.36 -15.78
CA TYR A 216 -7.62 -6.76 -15.37
C TYR A 216 -8.89 -7.39 -15.97
N ALA A 217 -9.83 -6.60 -16.47
CA ALA A 217 -11.05 -7.07 -17.09
C ALA A 217 -10.85 -7.58 -18.54
N ARG A 218 -9.74 -7.18 -19.15
CA ARG A 218 -9.31 -7.68 -20.45
C ARG A 218 -8.72 -9.07 -20.29
#